data_205e4a3e9c5236f4c4813dc52286f3f6
#
_entry.id   205e4a3e9c5236f4c4813dc52286f3f6
#
_cell.length_a   1.000
_cell.length_b   1.000
_cell.length_c   1.000
_cell.angle_alpha   90.00
_cell.angle_beta   90.00
_cell.angle_gamma   90.00
#
_symmetry.space_group_name_H-M   'P 1'
#
loop_
_entity.id
_entity.type
_entity.pdbx_description
1 polymer ?
#
loop_
_entity_poly.entity_id
_entity_poly.type
_entity_poly.pdbx_seq_one_letter_code
_entity_poly.pdbx_strand_id
1 'polypeptide(L)'
;MKENIQANTNRQIKYALIAAVVLFFGVFGLLFLFIFNEKIDSYEIEKNGKRFGKSEFIEYQGEIFVSIPSGGRYVLEDVDLNSFKAVEDESTLVVGLDKNHVYFGNIPVPDLDPSKLQIIGKGYYTDGKSTYFCSPYSQRNEDLSTSIELLQHLAYIFSKTKKPQRYIYPYKKIETNKRLQPVENLPYFATDGEKVYYRGEVLEKADLNTLKSVDRYNGYFADKENVYYKSKLLPIKNSGKLRVVSSKQGDEFLYDEANGYVFQEDYSFDREKAPYRALGNEGGHLNHLVFINKEGIYYYDNEEKKQERAGDNFFIGKIEEITPNIFTDDENLYYFHAYDVWRRSRYDNGLDSRNTEIYSLGKKTDWKKIEDTSYGGIWQKGNKYYYFDDLGISQLISNTIYEITDKETLALLRDDYNNQRLLIANEKLIPVEGDIKLKIVVKRGGAESFFRTYIIIFIALVIVGALHIHLKNKR
;
A
#
# COMPACT_ATOMS: atom_id res chain seq x y z
N MET A 1 55.48 25.68 -17.34
CA MET A 1 55.25 24.74 -16.23
C MET A 1 53.79 24.65 -15.78
N LYS A 2 53.09 25.76 -15.56
CA LYS A 2 51.66 25.78 -15.18
C LYS A 2 50.72 25.16 -16.25
N GLU A 3 50.93 25.45 -17.55
CA GLU A 3 50.12 24.89 -18.65
C GLU A 3 50.21 23.37 -18.79
N ASN A 4 51.38 22.79 -18.55
CA ASN A 4 51.55 21.34 -18.58
C ASN A 4 50.85 20.63 -17.41
N ILE A 5 50.74 21.27 -16.25
CA ILE A 5 50.06 20.74 -15.10
C ILE A 5 48.52 20.76 -15.33
N GLN A 6 48.01 21.84 -15.91
CA GLN A 6 46.58 21.98 -16.23
C GLN A 6 46.14 21.02 -17.34
N ALA A 7 46.93 20.79 -18.36
CA ALA A 7 46.66 19.80 -19.41
C ALA A 7 46.66 18.36 -18.88
N ASN A 8 47.55 18.04 -17.95
CA ASN A 8 47.60 16.71 -17.32
C ASN A 8 46.40 16.47 -16.38
N THR A 9 46.00 17.49 -15.64
CA THR A 9 44.82 17.44 -14.76
C THR A 9 43.52 17.23 -15.58
N ASN A 10 43.34 17.96 -16.68
CA ASN A 10 42.21 17.80 -17.59
C ASN A 10 42.14 16.43 -18.24
N ARG A 11 43.28 15.85 -18.55
CA ARG A 11 43.40 14.50 -19.13
C ARG A 11 43.03 13.43 -18.08
N GLN A 12 43.43 13.59 -16.83
CA GLN A 12 43.07 12.70 -15.72
C GLN A 12 41.59 12.76 -15.40
N ILE A 13 41.00 13.95 -15.38
CA ILE A 13 39.53 14.15 -15.19
C ILE A 13 38.76 13.46 -16.33
N LYS A 14 39.22 13.59 -17.58
CA LYS A 14 38.57 12.93 -18.70
C LYS A 14 38.64 11.41 -18.61
N TYR A 15 39.73 10.82 -18.18
CA TYR A 15 39.84 9.37 -17.96
C TYR A 15 39.02 8.90 -16.78
N ALA A 16 38.91 9.66 -15.68
CA ALA A 16 38.09 9.35 -14.58
C ALA A 16 36.58 9.38 -14.95
N LEU A 17 36.17 10.35 -15.76
CA LEU A 17 34.79 10.42 -16.29
C LEU A 17 34.49 9.24 -17.24
N ILE A 18 35.39 8.86 -18.12
CA ILE A 18 35.22 7.70 -19.00
C ILE A 18 35.13 6.41 -18.18
N ALA A 19 35.98 6.23 -17.18
CA ALA A 19 35.95 5.08 -16.28
C ALA A 19 34.63 5.02 -15.49
N ALA A 20 34.11 6.14 -15.00
CA ALA A 20 32.85 6.24 -14.32
C ALA A 20 31.68 5.85 -15.23
N VAL A 21 31.64 6.33 -16.46
CA VAL A 21 30.63 5.98 -17.48
C VAL A 21 30.68 4.49 -17.81
N VAL A 22 31.87 3.92 -18.02
CA VAL A 22 32.05 2.48 -18.30
C VAL A 22 31.56 1.63 -17.10
N LEU A 23 31.89 2.05 -15.87
CA LEU A 23 31.45 1.38 -14.66
C LEU A 23 29.91 1.44 -14.51
N PHE A 24 29.32 2.59 -14.79
CA PHE A 24 27.88 2.79 -14.76
C PHE A 24 27.15 1.86 -15.75
N PHE A 25 27.56 1.87 -17.02
CA PHE A 25 26.95 0.99 -18.03
C PHE A 25 27.27 -0.49 -17.78
N GLY A 26 28.45 -0.81 -17.23
CA GLY A 26 28.78 -2.16 -16.80
C GLY A 26 27.87 -2.69 -15.71
N VAL A 27 27.64 -1.92 -14.65
CA VAL A 27 26.73 -2.29 -13.56
C VAL A 27 25.28 -2.40 -14.05
N PHE A 28 24.81 -1.45 -14.86
CA PHE A 28 23.46 -1.50 -15.46
C PHE A 28 23.30 -2.70 -16.40
N GLY A 29 24.30 -2.99 -17.22
CA GLY A 29 24.30 -4.15 -18.11
C GLY A 29 24.24 -5.47 -17.33
N LEU A 30 24.98 -5.56 -16.22
CA LEU A 30 24.96 -6.72 -15.34
C LEU A 30 23.61 -6.89 -14.64
N LEU A 31 23.02 -5.81 -14.13
CA LEU A 31 21.69 -5.84 -13.53
C LEU A 31 20.61 -6.25 -14.54
N PHE A 32 20.69 -5.74 -15.77
CA PHE A 32 19.79 -6.13 -16.84
C PHE A 32 19.91 -7.62 -17.20
N LEU A 33 21.14 -8.12 -17.37
CA LEU A 33 21.39 -9.53 -17.62
C LEU A 33 20.88 -10.42 -16.47
N PHE A 34 21.03 -9.98 -15.24
CA PHE A 34 20.52 -10.70 -14.08
C PHE A 34 19.00 -10.81 -14.12
N ILE A 35 18.27 -9.69 -14.29
CA ILE A 35 16.79 -9.66 -14.35
C ILE A 35 16.31 -10.53 -15.52
N PHE A 36 17.01 -10.51 -16.65
CA PHE A 36 16.67 -11.29 -17.82
C PHE A 36 16.85 -12.80 -17.58
N ASN A 37 17.99 -13.20 -17.01
CA ASN A 37 18.27 -14.60 -16.68
C ASN A 37 17.28 -15.14 -15.63
N GLU A 38 17.01 -14.39 -14.56
CA GLU A 38 16.02 -14.79 -13.55
C GLU A 38 14.63 -15.02 -14.14
N LYS A 39 14.24 -14.21 -15.11
CA LYS A 39 12.96 -14.34 -15.80
C LYS A 39 12.91 -15.59 -16.69
N ILE A 40 14.01 -15.92 -17.38
CA ILE A 40 14.11 -17.14 -18.19
C ILE A 40 14.09 -18.37 -17.28
N ASP A 41 14.92 -18.40 -16.24
CA ASP A 41 14.99 -19.53 -15.30
C ASP A 41 13.62 -19.79 -14.66
N SER A 42 12.91 -18.76 -14.26
CA SER A 42 11.56 -18.86 -13.68
C SER A 42 10.55 -19.44 -14.69
N TYR A 43 10.64 -19.05 -15.95
CA TYR A 43 9.77 -19.58 -17.01
C TYR A 43 10.05 -21.06 -17.31
N GLU A 44 11.33 -21.45 -17.41
CA GLU A 44 11.74 -22.84 -17.66
C GLU A 44 11.32 -23.76 -16.52
N ILE A 45 11.49 -23.35 -15.26
CA ILE A 45 11.07 -24.08 -14.08
C ILE A 45 9.53 -24.29 -14.08
N GLU A 46 8.76 -23.25 -14.39
CA GLU A 46 7.29 -23.35 -14.44
C GLU A 46 6.80 -24.27 -15.53
N LYS A 47 7.44 -24.22 -16.70
CA LYS A 47 7.04 -24.98 -17.87
C LYS A 47 7.42 -26.46 -17.80
N ASN A 48 8.61 -26.75 -17.29
CA ASN A 48 9.23 -28.09 -17.39
C ASN A 48 9.33 -28.78 -16.01
N GLY A 49 9.09 -28.08 -14.92
CA GLY A 49 9.14 -28.63 -13.57
C GLY A 49 7.87 -29.39 -13.19
N LYS A 50 8.01 -30.26 -12.21
CA LYS A 50 6.92 -31.06 -11.62
C LYS A 50 6.43 -30.39 -10.34
N ARG A 51 5.20 -29.87 -10.36
CA ARG A 51 4.58 -29.23 -9.19
C ARG A 51 4.09 -30.26 -8.16
N PHE A 52 4.27 -29.97 -6.88
CA PHE A 52 3.74 -30.77 -5.78
C PHE A 52 2.30 -30.37 -5.46
N GLY A 53 1.34 -31.06 -6.06
CA GLY A 53 -0.08 -30.80 -5.88
C GLY A 53 -0.47 -29.34 -6.24
N LYS A 54 -1.20 -28.69 -5.36
CA LYS A 54 -1.60 -27.25 -5.51
C LYS A 54 -0.60 -26.27 -4.88
N SER A 55 0.51 -26.78 -4.33
CA SER A 55 1.49 -25.95 -3.62
C SER A 55 2.33 -25.08 -4.57
N GLU A 56 3.09 -24.15 -4.00
CA GLU A 56 4.06 -23.33 -4.71
C GLU A 56 5.41 -24.03 -4.93
N PHE A 57 5.54 -25.31 -4.54
CA PHE A 57 6.77 -26.10 -4.71
C PHE A 57 6.80 -26.80 -6.07
N ILE A 58 7.96 -26.72 -6.73
CA ILE A 58 8.22 -27.34 -8.04
C ILE A 58 9.58 -28.04 -8.01
N GLU A 59 9.60 -29.33 -8.39
CA GLU A 59 10.83 -30.06 -8.65
C GLU A 59 11.29 -29.80 -10.08
N TYR A 60 12.53 -29.37 -10.24
CA TYR A 60 13.15 -29.17 -11.54
C TYR A 60 14.65 -29.47 -11.47
N GLN A 61 15.15 -30.32 -12.38
CA GLN A 61 16.56 -30.75 -12.48
C GLN A 61 17.18 -31.26 -11.18
N GLY A 62 16.37 -31.92 -10.33
CA GLY A 62 16.84 -32.52 -9.07
C GLY A 62 16.94 -31.48 -7.91
N GLU A 63 16.33 -30.35 -8.05
CA GLU A 63 16.18 -29.34 -7.00
C GLU A 63 14.72 -29.02 -6.76
N ILE A 64 14.37 -28.59 -5.55
CA ILE A 64 13.03 -28.10 -5.22
C ILE A 64 13.05 -26.60 -5.12
N PHE A 65 12.19 -25.98 -5.90
CA PHE A 65 11.99 -24.53 -5.93
C PHE A 65 10.66 -24.16 -5.29
N VAL A 66 10.62 -23.02 -4.61
CA VAL A 66 9.38 -22.40 -4.14
C VAL A 66 9.23 -21.02 -4.73
N SER A 67 8.03 -20.68 -5.16
CA SER A 67 7.70 -19.34 -5.65
C SER A 67 7.36 -18.43 -4.47
N ILE A 68 8.05 -17.30 -4.38
CA ILE A 68 7.77 -16.27 -3.38
C ILE A 68 7.33 -15.01 -4.11
N PRO A 69 6.07 -14.57 -4.00
CA PRO A 69 5.58 -13.36 -4.65
C PRO A 69 6.51 -12.16 -4.41
N SER A 70 6.79 -11.39 -5.45
CA SER A 70 7.75 -10.26 -5.46
C SER A 70 9.21 -10.64 -5.19
N GLY A 71 9.52 -11.87 -4.78
CA GLY A 71 10.88 -12.37 -4.52
C GLY A 71 11.44 -13.26 -5.63
N GLY A 72 10.57 -13.80 -6.48
CA GLY A 72 10.95 -14.81 -7.48
C GLY A 72 11.02 -16.21 -6.92
N ARG A 73 11.83 -17.06 -7.52
CA ARG A 73 11.98 -18.46 -7.12
C ARG A 73 13.22 -18.66 -6.29
N TYR A 74 13.10 -19.49 -5.26
CA TYR A 74 14.18 -19.85 -4.36
C TYR A 74 14.29 -21.38 -4.28
N VAL A 75 15.52 -21.87 -4.25
CA VAL A 75 15.83 -23.28 -4.02
C VAL A 75 15.67 -23.59 -2.54
N LEU A 76 15.12 -24.74 -2.21
CA LEU A 76 15.19 -25.32 -0.87
C LEU A 76 16.59 -25.90 -0.66
N GLU A 77 17.30 -25.37 0.33
CA GLU A 77 18.61 -25.91 0.70
C GLU A 77 18.48 -27.13 1.60
N ASP A 78 19.43 -28.06 1.51
CA ASP A 78 19.54 -29.26 2.35
C ASP A 78 18.28 -30.15 2.39
N VAL A 79 17.47 -30.12 1.34
CA VAL A 79 16.23 -30.89 1.24
C VAL A 79 16.51 -32.34 0.80
N ASP A 80 15.90 -33.28 1.49
CA ASP A 80 15.86 -34.69 1.03
C ASP A 80 14.76 -34.88 -0.01
N LEU A 81 15.16 -34.90 -1.29
CA LEU A 81 14.24 -35.01 -2.44
C LEU A 81 13.34 -36.25 -2.38
N ASN A 82 13.85 -37.38 -1.86
CA ASN A 82 13.11 -38.65 -1.87
C ASN A 82 11.95 -38.65 -0.85
N SER A 83 12.07 -37.85 0.19
CA SER A 83 11.05 -37.77 1.25
C SER A 83 10.25 -36.48 1.22
N PHE A 84 10.59 -35.52 0.33
CA PHE A 84 9.90 -34.24 0.27
C PHE A 84 8.44 -34.39 -0.16
N LYS A 85 7.58 -33.68 0.54
CA LYS A 85 6.16 -33.49 0.19
C LYS A 85 5.66 -32.12 0.59
N ALA A 86 4.75 -31.57 -0.20
CA ALA A 86 4.01 -30.38 0.18
C ALA A 86 2.94 -30.73 1.22
N VAL A 87 2.71 -29.80 2.14
CA VAL A 87 1.62 -29.91 3.11
C VAL A 87 0.34 -29.37 2.45
N GLU A 88 -0.71 -30.19 2.44
CA GLU A 88 -2.01 -29.79 1.91
C GLU A 88 -2.77 -29.03 3.00
N ASP A 89 -2.70 -27.70 2.95
CA ASP A 89 -3.45 -26.79 3.81
C ASP A 89 -4.05 -25.66 2.95
N GLU A 90 -5.37 -25.51 3.04
CA GLU A 90 -6.09 -24.44 2.31
C GLU A 90 -5.67 -23.02 2.74
N SER A 91 -5.08 -22.89 3.93
CA SER A 91 -4.64 -21.59 4.46
C SER A 91 -3.32 -21.10 3.86
N THR A 92 -2.44 -22.04 3.46
CA THR A 92 -1.14 -21.71 2.88
C THR A 92 -0.68 -22.76 1.87
N LEU A 93 -0.09 -22.31 0.77
CA LEU A 93 0.41 -23.18 -0.30
C LEU A 93 1.94 -23.31 -0.28
N VAL A 94 2.58 -22.85 0.79
CA VAL A 94 4.04 -22.69 0.89
C VAL A 94 4.66 -23.44 2.07
N VAL A 95 3.93 -24.41 2.60
CA VAL A 95 4.45 -25.32 3.63
C VAL A 95 4.82 -26.65 3.00
N GLY A 96 6.05 -27.07 3.24
CA GLY A 96 6.59 -28.37 2.80
C GLY A 96 7.36 -29.03 3.93
N LEU A 97 7.62 -30.32 3.78
CA LEU A 97 8.47 -31.06 4.71
C LEU A 97 9.20 -32.20 3.99
N ASP A 98 10.36 -32.51 4.52
CA ASP A 98 11.07 -33.77 4.25
C ASP A 98 11.24 -34.59 5.54
N LYS A 99 12.07 -35.60 5.55
CA LYS A 99 12.35 -36.39 6.75
C LYS A 99 13.09 -35.62 7.85
N ASN A 100 13.77 -34.49 7.51
CA ASN A 100 14.64 -33.75 8.40
C ASN A 100 14.03 -32.41 8.86
N HIS A 101 13.28 -31.74 7.97
CA HIS A 101 12.84 -30.36 8.19
C HIS A 101 11.39 -30.12 7.76
N VAL A 102 10.76 -29.14 8.39
CA VAL A 102 9.57 -28.45 7.90
C VAL A 102 10.01 -27.11 7.32
N TYR A 103 9.49 -26.74 6.15
CA TYR A 103 9.83 -25.50 5.45
C TYR A 103 8.61 -24.56 5.38
N PHE A 104 8.83 -23.29 5.70
CA PHE A 104 7.91 -22.22 5.37
C PHE A 104 8.52 -21.38 4.24
N GLY A 105 7.93 -21.46 3.05
CA GLY A 105 8.62 -21.02 1.85
C GLY A 105 9.90 -21.84 1.63
N ASN A 106 11.04 -21.18 1.50
CA ASN A 106 12.35 -21.82 1.39
C ASN A 106 13.13 -21.88 2.71
N ILE A 107 12.53 -21.51 3.83
CA ILE A 107 13.20 -21.42 5.12
C ILE A 107 12.85 -22.65 5.96
N PRO A 108 13.85 -23.43 6.39
CA PRO A 108 13.61 -24.50 7.36
C PRO A 108 13.21 -23.92 8.72
N VAL A 109 12.15 -24.46 9.29
CA VAL A 109 11.63 -24.01 10.59
C VAL A 109 12.38 -24.75 11.70
N PRO A 110 13.03 -24.05 12.62
CA PRO A 110 13.73 -24.70 13.73
C PRO A 110 12.72 -25.37 14.68
N ASP A 111 13.17 -26.40 15.38
CA ASP A 111 12.44 -27.08 16.47
C ASP A 111 11.06 -27.65 16.11
N LEU A 112 10.74 -27.85 14.83
CA LEU A 112 9.50 -28.44 14.39
C LEU A 112 9.77 -29.82 13.78
N ASP A 113 9.36 -30.88 14.47
CA ASP A 113 9.58 -32.28 14.05
C ASP A 113 8.68 -32.65 12.87
N PRO A 114 9.23 -32.87 11.65
CA PRO A 114 8.43 -33.17 10.46
C PRO A 114 7.64 -34.44 10.58
N SER A 115 8.11 -35.43 11.36
CA SER A 115 7.42 -36.71 11.56
C SER A 115 6.15 -36.62 12.40
N LYS A 116 5.99 -35.52 13.15
CA LYS A 116 4.87 -35.24 14.06
C LYS A 116 4.06 -34.01 13.65
N LEU A 117 4.33 -33.47 12.49
CA LEU A 117 3.65 -32.21 12.05
C LEU A 117 2.13 -32.45 11.98
N GLN A 118 1.41 -31.57 12.65
CA GLN A 118 -0.05 -31.47 12.63
C GLN A 118 -0.46 -30.07 12.13
N ILE A 119 -1.43 -30.05 11.25
CA ILE A 119 -2.07 -28.82 10.77
C ILE A 119 -3.18 -28.48 11.78
N ILE A 120 -3.06 -27.32 12.43
CA ILE A 120 -4.13 -26.80 13.28
C ILE A 120 -5.18 -26.10 12.41
N GLY A 121 -4.74 -25.49 11.31
CA GLY A 121 -5.54 -24.70 10.38
C GLY A 121 -5.26 -23.21 10.49
N LYS A 122 -5.71 -22.44 9.47
CA LYS A 122 -5.56 -20.97 9.40
C LYS A 122 -4.12 -20.48 9.53
N GLY A 123 -3.15 -21.28 9.06
CA GLY A 123 -1.72 -20.98 9.10
C GLY A 123 -1.01 -21.41 10.37
N TYR A 124 -1.65 -22.16 11.26
CA TYR A 124 -1.03 -22.67 12.49
C TYR A 124 -0.64 -24.15 12.36
N TYR A 125 0.57 -24.46 12.82
CA TYR A 125 1.21 -25.78 12.73
C TYR A 125 1.86 -26.15 14.05
N THR A 126 1.84 -27.43 14.40
CA THR A 126 2.48 -27.93 15.63
C THR A 126 3.03 -29.35 15.44
N ASP A 127 4.03 -29.70 16.21
CA ASP A 127 4.49 -31.09 16.41
C ASP A 127 4.08 -31.67 17.78
N GLY A 128 3.26 -30.91 18.52
CA GLY A 128 2.87 -31.23 19.91
C GLY A 128 3.82 -30.66 20.96
N LYS A 129 5.03 -30.22 20.57
CA LYS A 129 6.03 -29.58 21.45
C LYS A 129 6.21 -28.10 21.10
N SER A 130 6.35 -27.81 19.83
CA SER A 130 6.49 -26.45 19.29
C SER A 130 5.29 -26.09 18.42
N THR A 131 4.85 -24.85 18.47
CA THR A 131 3.74 -24.35 17.68
C THR A 131 4.15 -23.08 16.96
N TYR A 132 3.78 -23.01 15.67
CA TYR A 132 4.13 -21.88 14.80
C TYR A 132 2.92 -21.38 14.04
N PHE A 133 2.92 -20.08 13.76
CA PHE A 133 2.11 -19.46 12.73
C PHE A 133 2.98 -19.19 11.51
N CYS A 134 2.52 -19.56 10.32
CA CYS A 134 3.11 -19.20 9.03
C CYS A 134 2.17 -18.24 8.31
N SER A 135 2.67 -17.09 7.90
CA SER A 135 1.89 -16.13 7.12
C SER A 135 1.59 -16.71 5.72
N PRO A 136 0.34 -16.59 5.23
CA PRO A 136 0.01 -16.96 3.85
C PRO A 136 0.50 -15.95 2.81
N TYR A 137 1.01 -14.83 3.25
CA TYR A 137 1.50 -13.74 2.40
C TYR A 137 2.97 -13.49 2.62
N SER A 138 3.71 -13.39 1.50
CA SER A 138 5.10 -12.98 1.55
C SER A 138 5.21 -11.50 1.96
N GLN A 139 6.27 -11.18 2.68
CA GLN A 139 6.60 -9.82 3.09
C GLN A 139 8.05 -9.52 2.75
N ARG A 140 8.38 -8.24 2.59
CA ARG A 140 9.77 -7.84 2.45
C ARG A 140 10.55 -8.25 3.69
N ASN A 141 11.71 -8.81 3.48
CA ASN A 141 12.62 -9.14 4.58
C ASN A 141 13.25 -7.85 5.13
N GLU A 142 12.78 -7.43 6.29
CA GLU A 142 13.24 -6.19 6.94
C GLU A 142 14.68 -6.29 7.46
N ASP A 143 15.19 -7.52 7.71
CA ASP A 143 16.56 -7.76 8.12
C ASP A 143 17.55 -7.57 6.95
N LEU A 144 17.06 -7.50 5.73
CA LEU A 144 17.87 -7.32 4.53
C LEU A 144 17.85 -5.85 4.08
N SER A 145 18.83 -5.06 4.54
CA SER A 145 18.98 -3.68 4.07
C SER A 145 19.30 -3.62 2.58
N THR A 146 18.89 -2.55 1.90
CA THR A 146 19.10 -2.37 0.45
C THR A 146 20.57 -2.49 0.03
N SER A 147 21.49 -2.04 0.87
CA SER A 147 22.95 -2.12 0.60
C SER A 147 23.46 -3.56 0.69
N ILE A 148 23.00 -4.33 1.68
CA ILE A 148 23.36 -5.75 1.84
C ILE A 148 22.73 -6.57 0.71
N GLU A 149 21.48 -6.29 0.37
CA GLU A 149 20.77 -6.91 -0.76
C GLU A 149 21.58 -6.76 -2.06
N LEU A 150 22.05 -5.55 -2.36
CA LEU A 150 22.87 -5.30 -3.56
C LEU A 150 24.17 -6.09 -3.57
N LEU A 151 24.89 -6.12 -2.43
CA LEU A 151 26.14 -6.88 -2.31
C LEU A 151 25.91 -8.39 -2.46
N GLN A 152 24.86 -8.92 -1.86
CA GLN A 152 24.50 -10.35 -1.99
C GLN A 152 24.06 -10.68 -3.41
N HIS A 153 23.35 -9.79 -4.12
CA HIS A 153 23.02 -9.96 -5.52
C HIS A 153 24.27 -10.01 -6.41
N LEU A 154 25.21 -9.12 -6.19
CA LEU A 154 26.49 -9.15 -6.92
C LEU A 154 27.24 -10.45 -6.64
N ALA A 155 27.31 -10.88 -5.39
CA ALA A 155 27.94 -12.15 -5.03
C ALA A 155 27.23 -13.35 -5.68
N TYR A 156 25.91 -13.35 -5.74
CA TYR A 156 25.12 -14.38 -6.42
C TYR A 156 25.43 -14.45 -7.92
N ILE A 157 25.49 -13.29 -8.60
CA ILE A 157 25.81 -13.22 -10.04
C ILE A 157 27.20 -13.79 -10.35
N PHE A 158 28.21 -13.39 -9.57
CA PHE A 158 29.60 -13.72 -9.87
C PHE A 158 30.07 -15.04 -9.30
N SER A 159 29.55 -15.48 -8.19
CA SER A 159 30.06 -16.63 -7.44
C SER A 159 29.03 -17.74 -7.22
N LYS A 160 27.81 -17.61 -7.80
CA LYS A 160 26.68 -18.52 -7.57
C LYS A 160 26.43 -18.81 -6.10
N THR A 161 26.64 -17.79 -5.26
CA THR A 161 26.31 -17.85 -3.84
C THR A 161 24.79 -17.89 -3.65
N LYS A 162 24.34 -18.01 -2.42
CA LYS A 162 22.92 -18.00 -2.07
C LYS A 162 22.23 -16.74 -2.60
N LYS A 163 21.08 -16.93 -3.25
CA LYS A 163 20.22 -15.81 -3.70
C LYS A 163 19.74 -15.01 -2.49
N PRO A 164 19.85 -13.65 -2.47
CA PRO A 164 19.39 -12.86 -1.35
C PRO A 164 17.88 -12.97 -1.15
N GLN A 165 17.47 -13.24 0.07
CA GLN A 165 16.06 -13.46 0.44
C GLN A 165 15.34 -12.12 0.65
N ARG A 166 15.02 -11.47 -0.47
CA ARG A 166 14.36 -10.17 -0.49
C ARG A 166 12.94 -10.19 0.09
N TYR A 167 12.21 -11.26 -0.16
CA TYR A 167 10.89 -11.54 0.37
C TYR A 167 10.88 -12.92 1.00
N ILE A 168 10.17 -13.04 2.11
CA ILE A 168 10.02 -14.27 2.88
C ILE A 168 8.56 -14.46 3.26
N TYR A 169 8.18 -15.68 3.61
CA TYR A 169 6.96 -15.96 4.33
C TYR A 169 7.27 -15.87 5.81
N PRO A 170 6.86 -14.77 6.49
CA PRO A 170 7.17 -14.62 7.90
C PRO A 170 6.44 -15.67 8.71
N TYR A 171 7.14 -16.19 9.71
CA TYR A 171 6.58 -17.15 10.66
C TYR A 171 6.92 -16.71 12.09
N LYS A 172 6.11 -17.17 13.03
CA LYS A 172 6.27 -16.84 14.44
C LYS A 172 6.08 -18.06 15.31
N LYS A 173 7.00 -18.33 16.20
CA LYS A 173 6.87 -19.32 17.27
C LYS A 173 5.91 -18.79 18.31
N ILE A 174 4.99 -19.65 18.75
CA ILE A 174 3.98 -19.32 19.74
C ILE A 174 4.35 -19.96 21.06
N GLU A 175 4.55 -19.12 22.03
CA GLU A 175 4.88 -19.57 23.39
C GLU A 175 3.59 -19.97 24.14
N THR A 176 3.21 -21.24 23.96
CA THR A 176 2.12 -21.87 24.70
C THR A 176 2.43 -23.34 24.92
N ASN A 177 2.01 -23.85 26.06
CA ASN A 177 2.07 -25.29 26.41
C ASN A 177 0.70 -25.97 26.21
N LYS A 178 -0.31 -25.23 25.70
CA LYS A 178 -1.64 -25.71 25.42
C LYS A 178 -1.83 -25.91 23.93
N ARG A 179 -2.73 -26.84 23.58
CA ARG A 179 -3.09 -27.07 22.19
C ARG A 179 -3.94 -25.92 21.68
N LEU A 180 -3.50 -25.32 20.56
CA LEU A 180 -4.28 -24.31 19.87
C LEU A 180 -5.46 -24.92 19.11
N GLN A 181 -6.53 -24.15 19.01
CA GLN A 181 -7.69 -24.42 18.16
C GLN A 181 -7.97 -23.21 17.27
N PRO A 182 -8.32 -23.39 16.00
CA PRO A 182 -8.68 -22.26 15.13
C PRO A 182 -10.00 -21.65 15.59
N VAL A 183 -10.13 -20.33 15.47
CA VAL A 183 -11.39 -19.62 15.71
C VAL A 183 -12.18 -19.58 14.40
N GLU A 184 -13.39 -20.16 14.36
CA GLU A 184 -14.09 -20.44 13.10
C GLU A 184 -14.30 -19.23 12.19
N ASN A 185 -14.93 -18.20 12.65
CA ASN A 185 -15.38 -17.07 11.82
C ASN A 185 -14.33 -15.95 11.67
N LEU A 186 -13.11 -16.15 12.20
CA LEU A 186 -12.03 -15.15 12.16
C LEU A 186 -10.82 -15.75 11.42
N PRO A 187 -10.40 -15.19 10.28
CA PRO A 187 -9.24 -15.65 9.56
C PRO A 187 -7.96 -15.37 10.37
N TYR A 188 -7.06 -16.36 10.40
CA TYR A 188 -5.75 -16.28 11.09
C TYR A 188 -5.82 -16.12 12.61
N PHE A 189 -6.96 -16.48 13.22
CA PHE A 189 -7.12 -16.52 14.66
C PHE A 189 -7.06 -17.95 15.19
N ALA A 190 -6.44 -18.09 16.35
CA ALA A 190 -6.44 -19.31 17.15
C ALA A 190 -6.58 -18.99 18.65
N THR A 191 -6.92 -19.99 19.43
CA THR A 191 -7.01 -19.87 20.90
C THR A 191 -6.45 -21.12 21.55
N ASP A 192 -5.87 -20.96 22.74
CA ASP A 192 -5.49 -22.06 23.63
C ASP A 192 -6.52 -22.25 24.79
N GLY A 193 -7.68 -21.59 24.66
CA GLY A 193 -8.74 -21.57 25.66
C GLY A 193 -8.61 -20.48 26.72
N GLU A 194 -7.44 -19.85 26.84
CA GLU A 194 -7.20 -18.72 27.77
C GLU A 194 -6.82 -17.46 27.00
N LYS A 195 -6.01 -17.61 25.97
CA LYS A 195 -5.54 -16.51 25.16
C LYS A 195 -6.08 -16.60 23.74
N VAL A 196 -6.26 -15.47 23.11
CA VAL A 196 -6.58 -15.35 21.68
C VAL A 196 -5.34 -14.89 20.94
N TYR A 197 -5.05 -15.51 19.83
CA TYR A 197 -3.90 -15.23 18.97
C TYR A 197 -4.38 -14.78 17.60
N TYR A 198 -3.82 -13.71 17.08
CA TYR A 198 -3.95 -13.26 15.70
C TYR A 198 -2.60 -13.29 15.01
N ARG A 199 -2.45 -14.09 13.96
CA ARG A 199 -1.17 -14.27 13.24
C ARG A 199 0.01 -14.60 14.16
N GLY A 200 -0.25 -15.42 15.17
CA GLY A 200 0.75 -15.85 16.16
C GLY A 200 1.05 -14.84 17.27
N GLU A 201 0.36 -13.71 17.30
CA GLU A 201 0.47 -12.69 18.36
C GLU A 201 -0.72 -12.71 19.30
N VAL A 202 -0.47 -12.55 20.59
CA VAL A 202 -1.54 -12.51 21.61
C VAL A 202 -2.33 -11.22 21.49
N LEU A 203 -3.65 -11.33 21.44
CA LEU A 203 -4.54 -10.19 21.67
C LEU A 203 -4.72 -10.04 23.19
N GLU A 204 -4.14 -9.02 23.75
CA GLU A 204 -4.24 -8.77 25.19
C GLU A 204 -5.68 -8.45 25.58
N LYS A 205 -6.17 -9.13 26.64
CA LYS A 205 -7.51 -8.94 27.24
C LYS A 205 -8.69 -9.26 26.30
N ALA A 206 -8.47 -9.99 25.20
CA ALA A 206 -9.54 -10.32 24.27
C ALA A 206 -10.54 -11.30 24.87
N ASP A 207 -11.83 -10.98 24.77
CA ASP A 207 -12.92 -11.89 25.06
C ASP A 207 -13.34 -12.61 23.78
N LEU A 208 -12.92 -13.86 23.65
CA LEU A 208 -13.18 -14.69 22.46
C LEU A 208 -14.68 -14.81 22.15
N ASN A 209 -15.53 -14.84 23.17
CA ASN A 209 -16.97 -15.07 22.98
C ASN A 209 -17.67 -13.91 22.29
N THR A 210 -17.08 -12.71 22.38
CA THR A 210 -17.65 -11.48 21.82
C THR A 210 -16.79 -10.84 20.74
N LEU A 211 -15.59 -11.42 20.51
CA LEU A 211 -14.64 -10.91 19.52
C LEU A 211 -15.17 -11.07 18.09
N LYS A 212 -15.15 -9.99 17.35
CA LYS A 212 -15.56 -9.96 15.94
C LYS A 212 -14.76 -8.94 15.14
N SER A 213 -14.74 -9.08 13.84
CA SER A 213 -14.25 -8.03 12.93
C SER A 213 -15.21 -6.83 12.99
N VAL A 214 -14.66 -5.62 12.99
CA VAL A 214 -15.46 -4.39 12.90
C VAL A 214 -16.06 -4.28 11.51
N ASP A 215 -15.27 -4.64 10.50
CA ASP A 215 -15.68 -4.73 9.10
C ASP A 215 -14.87 -5.83 8.41
N ARG A 216 -15.19 -6.16 7.16
CA ARG A 216 -14.54 -7.25 6.45
C ARG A 216 -13.12 -6.84 6.03
N TYR A 217 -12.13 -7.64 6.46
CA TYR A 217 -10.74 -7.69 5.93
C TYR A 217 -9.80 -6.52 6.22
N ASN A 218 -10.13 -5.59 7.09
CA ASN A 218 -9.33 -4.38 7.35
C ASN A 218 -8.39 -4.42 8.56
N GLY A 219 -8.41 -5.53 9.32
CA GLY A 219 -7.54 -5.69 10.49
C GLY A 219 -8.05 -5.03 11.77
N TYR A 220 -9.25 -4.43 11.77
CA TYR A 220 -9.89 -3.93 12.99
C TYR A 220 -10.83 -4.97 13.60
N PHE A 221 -10.64 -5.21 14.88
CA PHE A 221 -11.42 -6.17 15.68
C PHE A 221 -11.92 -5.51 16.95
N ALA A 222 -13.03 -5.99 17.47
CA ALA A 222 -13.55 -5.54 18.75
C ALA A 222 -14.24 -6.69 19.49
N ASP A 223 -14.06 -6.74 20.79
CA ASP A 223 -14.89 -7.51 21.69
C ASP A 223 -15.91 -6.58 22.41
N LYS A 224 -16.60 -7.06 23.43
CA LYS A 224 -17.59 -6.24 24.16
C LYS A 224 -17.00 -4.98 24.81
N GLU A 225 -15.69 -4.96 25.10
CA GLU A 225 -15.03 -3.87 25.82
C GLU A 225 -13.90 -3.20 25.06
N ASN A 226 -13.13 -3.99 24.32
CA ASN A 226 -11.85 -3.61 23.76
C ASN A 226 -11.90 -3.51 22.25
N VAL A 227 -10.99 -2.72 21.69
CA VAL A 227 -10.85 -2.50 20.25
C VAL A 227 -9.39 -2.76 19.87
N TYR A 228 -9.17 -3.40 18.73
CA TYR A 228 -7.86 -3.81 18.27
C TYR A 228 -7.61 -3.40 16.83
N TYR A 229 -6.36 -3.06 16.52
CA TYR A 229 -5.86 -3.09 15.16
C TYR A 229 -4.81 -4.19 15.04
N LYS A 230 -5.10 -5.21 14.22
CA LYS A 230 -4.33 -6.46 14.18
C LYS A 230 -4.25 -7.06 15.59
N SER A 231 -3.04 -7.23 16.16
CA SER A 231 -2.84 -7.71 17.53
C SER A 231 -2.76 -6.61 18.58
N LYS A 232 -2.68 -5.33 18.15
CA LYS A 232 -2.51 -4.20 19.08
C LYS A 232 -3.83 -3.77 19.69
N LEU A 233 -3.88 -3.70 21.02
CA LEU A 233 -4.98 -3.08 21.75
C LEU A 233 -4.98 -1.56 21.53
N LEU A 234 -6.09 -1.03 21.01
CA LEU A 234 -6.26 0.41 20.84
C LEU A 234 -6.67 1.08 22.16
N PRO A 235 -6.27 2.34 22.42
CA PRO A 235 -6.52 3.02 23.67
C PRO A 235 -7.94 3.59 23.78
N ILE A 236 -8.95 2.84 23.32
CA ILE A 236 -10.38 3.17 23.42
C ILE A 236 -11.18 1.95 23.85
N LYS A 237 -12.38 2.20 24.38
CA LYS A 237 -13.37 1.16 24.65
C LYS A 237 -14.31 1.01 23.45
N ASN A 238 -14.84 -0.18 23.28
CA ASN A 238 -15.87 -0.42 22.27
C ASN A 238 -17.16 0.31 22.63
N SER A 239 -17.52 1.32 21.84
CA SER A 239 -18.75 2.09 22.00
C SER A 239 -19.99 1.37 21.46
N GLY A 240 -19.83 0.28 20.73
CA GLY A 240 -20.87 -0.39 19.98
C GLY A 240 -21.27 0.31 18.66
N LYS A 241 -20.63 1.44 18.32
CA LYS A 241 -20.88 2.22 17.10
C LYS A 241 -19.59 2.44 16.31
N LEU A 242 -18.80 1.38 16.18
CA LEU A 242 -17.57 1.39 15.39
C LEU A 242 -17.90 1.06 13.94
N ARG A 243 -17.29 1.77 13.02
CA ARG A 243 -17.28 1.43 11.59
C ARG A 243 -15.95 1.77 10.95
N VAL A 244 -15.68 1.21 9.78
CA VAL A 244 -14.53 1.59 8.95
C VAL A 244 -15.01 2.54 7.87
N VAL A 245 -14.26 3.60 7.65
CA VAL A 245 -14.46 4.58 6.59
C VAL A 245 -13.24 4.59 5.70
N SER A 246 -13.42 4.70 4.38
CA SER A 246 -12.33 4.55 3.42
C SER A 246 -12.22 5.73 2.47
N SER A 247 -11.00 6.14 2.16
CA SER A 247 -10.73 7.05 1.07
C SER A 247 -10.75 6.33 -0.29
N LYS A 248 -10.80 7.07 -1.39
CA LYS A 248 -10.66 6.53 -2.76
C LYS A 248 -9.35 5.78 -2.96
N GLN A 249 -8.32 6.13 -2.21
CA GLN A 249 -6.99 5.53 -2.32
C GLN A 249 -6.85 4.22 -1.52
N GLY A 250 -7.92 3.81 -0.83
CA GLY A 250 -7.94 2.61 -0.01
C GLY A 250 -7.38 2.83 1.40
N ASP A 251 -7.21 4.08 1.83
CA ASP A 251 -6.86 4.35 3.22
C ASP A 251 -8.07 4.08 4.09
N GLU A 252 -7.93 3.20 5.07
CA GLU A 252 -8.99 2.75 5.95
C GLU A 252 -8.80 3.34 7.34
N PHE A 253 -9.89 3.89 7.88
CA PHE A 253 -9.92 4.49 9.21
C PHE A 253 -10.99 3.82 10.06
N LEU A 254 -10.62 3.44 11.27
CA LEU A 254 -11.62 3.13 12.28
C LEU A 254 -12.24 4.43 12.78
N TYR A 255 -13.55 4.52 12.71
CA TYR A 255 -14.33 5.65 13.20
C TYR A 255 -15.32 5.22 14.27
N ASP A 256 -15.19 5.78 15.46
CA ASP A 256 -16.13 5.64 16.56
C ASP A 256 -17.19 6.74 16.48
N GLU A 257 -18.35 6.42 15.94
CA GLU A 257 -19.43 7.40 15.73
C GLU A 257 -19.98 7.96 17.04
N ALA A 258 -19.87 7.22 18.15
CA ALA A 258 -20.41 7.67 19.42
C ALA A 258 -19.54 8.75 20.07
N ASN A 259 -18.22 8.61 19.97
CA ASN A 259 -17.26 9.49 20.61
C ASN A 259 -16.50 10.39 19.63
N GLY A 260 -16.68 10.16 18.33
CA GLY A 260 -15.95 10.86 17.27
C GLY A 260 -14.45 10.60 17.30
N TYR A 261 -14.01 9.42 17.76
CA TYR A 261 -12.59 9.04 17.69
C TYR A 261 -12.24 8.47 16.32
N VAL A 262 -11.02 8.76 15.86
CA VAL A 262 -10.51 8.33 14.55
C VAL A 262 -9.16 7.67 14.73
N PHE A 263 -8.97 6.52 14.07
CA PHE A 263 -7.70 5.81 14.00
C PHE A 263 -7.38 5.45 12.55
N GLN A 264 -6.14 5.67 12.16
CA GLN A 264 -5.58 5.10 10.95
C GLN A 264 -4.56 4.05 11.36
N GLU A 265 -4.85 2.78 11.11
CA GLU A 265 -4.14 1.65 11.71
C GLU A 265 -4.16 1.74 13.25
N ASP A 266 -3.00 1.85 13.91
CA ASP A 266 -2.87 2.08 15.36
C ASP A 266 -2.58 3.55 15.73
N TYR A 267 -2.48 4.42 14.72
CA TYR A 267 -2.32 5.86 14.94
C TYR A 267 -3.65 6.49 15.33
N SER A 268 -3.70 7.15 16.49
CA SER A 268 -4.87 7.89 16.97
C SER A 268 -4.81 9.34 16.55
N PHE A 269 -5.89 9.86 16.00
CA PHE A 269 -6.09 11.31 15.96
C PHE A 269 -6.12 11.86 17.38
N ASP A 270 -5.83 13.15 17.52
CA ASP A 270 -5.82 13.83 18.81
C ASP A 270 -7.18 13.74 19.49
N ARG A 271 -7.30 12.88 20.50
CA ARG A 271 -8.56 12.60 21.20
C ARG A 271 -9.05 13.75 22.07
N GLU A 272 -8.15 14.67 22.47
CA GLU A 272 -8.56 15.86 23.22
C GLU A 272 -9.39 16.83 22.36
N LYS A 273 -9.20 16.74 21.04
CA LYS A 273 -9.96 17.51 20.04
C LYS A 273 -11.24 16.83 19.56
N ALA A 274 -11.50 15.61 19.99
CA ALA A 274 -12.75 14.93 19.65
C ALA A 274 -13.97 15.68 20.25
N PRO A 275 -15.18 15.50 19.69
CA PRO A 275 -15.52 14.56 18.63
C PRO A 275 -15.19 15.07 17.23
N TYR A 276 -14.67 14.19 16.38
CA TYR A 276 -14.56 14.43 14.95
C TYR A 276 -15.79 13.89 14.23
N ARG A 277 -16.16 14.55 13.14
CA ARG A 277 -17.13 14.06 12.18
C ARG A 277 -16.43 13.74 10.87
N ALA A 278 -16.54 12.50 10.42
CA ALA A 278 -16.00 12.07 9.13
C ALA A 278 -16.93 12.49 7.98
N LEU A 279 -16.38 13.03 6.90
CA LEU A 279 -17.07 13.34 5.65
C LEU A 279 -16.39 12.69 4.46
N GLY A 280 -17.19 12.38 3.43
CA GLY A 280 -16.70 11.90 2.15
C GLY A 280 -16.34 10.41 2.11
N ASN A 281 -16.88 9.62 3.01
CA ASN A 281 -16.59 8.19 3.10
C ASN A 281 -17.52 7.30 2.27
N GLU A 282 -18.65 7.78 1.84
CA GLU A 282 -19.58 6.99 1.03
C GLU A 282 -19.15 7.04 -0.45
N GLY A 283 -18.88 5.87 -1.03
CA GLY A 283 -18.46 5.73 -2.43
C GLY A 283 -17.00 5.98 -2.74
N GLY A 284 -16.16 6.33 -1.74
CA GLY A 284 -14.71 6.42 -1.91
C GLY A 284 -14.25 7.44 -2.95
N HIS A 285 -14.90 8.59 -3.07
CA HIS A 285 -14.60 9.58 -4.12
C HIS A 285 -13.50 10.57 -3.78
N LEU A 286 -13.19 10.76 -2.49
CA LEU A 286 -12.18 11.70 -2.05
C LEU A 286 -10.79 11.05 -1.93
N ASN A 287 -9.76 11.77 -2.34
CA ASN A 287 -8.38 11.35 -2.10
C ASN A 287 -8.02 11.34 -0.60
N HIS A 288 -8.59 12.29 0.15
CA HIS A 288 -8.43 12.40 1.59
C HIS A 288 -9.80 12.49 2.24
N LEU A 289 -10.06 11.63 3.22
CA LEU A 289 -11.22 11.83 4.09
C LEU A 289 -11.01 13.09 4.94
N VAL A 290 -12.09 13.80 5.16
CA VAL A 290 -12.09 15.04 5.92
C VAL A 290 -12.76 14.78 7.27
N PHE A 291 -12.08 15.15 8.34
CA PHE A 291 -12.53 15.00 9.71
C PHE A 291 -12.71 16.38 10.34
N ILE A 292 -13.94 16.69 10.73
CA ILE A 292 -14.32 18.05 11.17
C ILE A 292 -14.64 18.05 12.65
N ASN A 293 -14.13 19.04 13.36
CA ASN A 293 -14.56 19.36 14.72
C ASN A 293 -14.77 20.87 14.87
N LYS A 294 -15.04 21.33 16.10
CA LYS A 294 -15.24 22.76 16.39
C LYS A 294 -14.01 23.64 16.13
N GLU A 295 -12.80 23.05 16.15
CA GLU A 295 -11.53 23.79 16.03
C GLU A 295 -11.04 23.88 14.60
N GLY A 296 -11.53 23.01 13.71
CA GLY A 296 -11.08 23.00 12.32
C GLY A 296 -11.42 21.77 11.53
N ILE A 297 -10.78 21.67 10.38
CA ILE A 297 -10.88 20.60 9.42
C ILE A 297 -9.52 19.89 9.36
N TYR A 298 -9.55 18.58 9.46
CA TYR A 298 -8.36 17.73 9.57
C TYR A 298 -8.41 16.63 8.52
N TYR A 299 -7.24 16.11 8.19
CA TYR A 299 -7.04 14.94 7.34
C TYR A 299 -5.84 14.12 7.83
N TYR A 300 -5.64 12.95 7.27
CA TYR A 300 -4.44 12.15 7.49
C TYR A 300 -3.48 12.31 6.32
N ASP A 301 -2.26 12.72 6.60
CA ASP A 301 -1.17 12.78 5.62
C ASP A 301 -0.47 11.43 5.55
N ASN A 302 -0.66 10.70 4.45
CA ASN A 302 -0.09 9.36 4.25
C ASN A 302 1.43 9.36 4.04
N GLU A 303 2.00 10.47 3.62
CA GLU A 303 3.45 10.58 3.44
C GLU A 303 4.14 10.87 4.77
N GLU A 304 3.57 11.78 5.56
CA GLU A 304 4.06 12.12 6.90
C GLU A 304 3.54 11.19 8.01
N LYS A 305 2.54 10.35 7.68
CA LYS A 305 1.89 9.39 8.58
C LYS A 305 1.34 10.01 9.86
N LYS A 306 0.65 11.13 9.73
CA LYS A 306 0.08 11.87 10.85
C LYS A 306 -1.18 12.63 10.49
N GLN A 307 -1.94 13.01 11.52
CA GLN A 307 -3.04 13.95 11.40
C GLN A 307 -2.49 15.36 11.09
N GLU A 308 -3.07 16.02 10.09
CA GLU A 308 -2.77 17.40 9.75
C GLU A 308 -4.05 18.25 9.77
N ARG A 309 -3.88 19.53 10.12
CA ARG A 309 -4.96 20.51 10.10
C ARG A 309 -4.97 21.22 8.75
N ALA A 310 -6.07 21.08 8.01
CA ALA A 310 -6.23 21.70 6.71
C ALA A 310 -6.67 23.17 6.79
N GLY A 311 -7.44 23.54 7.80
CA GLY A 311 -7.94 24.91 7.97
C GLY A 311 -9.01 25.04 9.05
N ASP A 312 -9.62 26.21 9.12
CA ASP A 312 -10.73 26.49 10.02
C ASP A 312 -12.01 25.79 9.55
N ASN A 313 -12.86 25.44 10.51
CA ASN A 313 -14.19 24.94 10.19
C ASN A 313 -15.07 26.12 9.74
N PHE A 314 -15.43 26.11 8.47
CA PHE A 314 -16.29 27.14 7.84
C PHE A 314 -17.75 26.69 7.67
N PHE A 315 -18.07 25.45 8.00
CA PHE A 315 -19.44 24.94 7.92
C PHE A 315 -20.32 25.56 9.01
N ILE A 316 -21.54 25.88 8.66
CA ILE A 316 -22.53 26.53 9.53
C ILE A 316 -23.58 25.50 9.94
N GLY A 317 -23.65 25.18 11.23
CA GLY A 317 -24.69 24.28 11.77
C GLY A 317 -24.53 22.83 11.32
N LYS A 318 -25.64 22.21 10.87
CA LYS A 318 -25.68 20.79 10.54
C LYS A 318 -25.17 20.54 9.13
N ILE A 319 -24.15 19.69 9.01
CA ILE A 319 -23.66 19.24 7.71
C ILE A 319 -24.45 18.00 7.27
N GLU A 320 -24.88 17.94 6.03
CA GLU A 320 -25.57 16.80 5.42
C GLU A 320 -24.92 16.42 4.10
N GLU A 321 -24.70 15.12 3.88
CA GLU A 321 -24.21 14.57 2.63
C GLU A 321 -25.42 14.33 1.71
N ILE A 322 -25.42 14.94 0.52
CA ILE A 322 -26.48 14.78 -0.49
C ILE A 322 -26.08 13.70 -1.49
N THR A 323 -24.81 13.73 -1.91
CA THR A 323 -24.15 12.69 -2.71
C THR A 323 -22.72 12.55 -2.18
N PRO A 324 -21.96 11.54 -2.61
CA PRO A 324 -20.59 11.38 -2.14
C PRO A 324 -19.68 12.59 -2.26
N ASN A 325 -19.96 13.49 -3.21
CA ASN A 325 -19.17 14.70 -3.46
C ASN A 325 -19.89 16.00 -3.10
N ILE A 326 -21.17 15.97 -2.75
CA ILE A 326 -21.98 17.16 -2.51
C ILE A 326 -22.49 17.18 -1.09
N PHE A 327 -22.17 18.23 -0.39
CA PHE A 327 -22.52 18.45 1.00
C PHE A 327 -23.27 19.77 1.17
N THR A 328 -24.14 19.84 2.16
CA THR A 328 -24.77 21.09 2.55
C THR A 328 -24.61 21.32 4.05
N ASP A 329 -24.50 22.55 4.44
CA ASP A 329 -24.74 22.97 5.82
C ASP A 329 -26.11 23.65 5.94
N ASP A 330 -26.36 24.41 6.98
CA ASP A 330 -27.66 25.09 7.16
C ASP A 330 -27.89 26.16 6.09
N GLU A 331 -26.87 26.74 5.51
CA GLU A 331 -26.97 27.85 4.57
C GLU A 331 -26.50 27.53 3.13
N ASN A 332 -25.40 26.79 2.98
CA ASN A 332 -24.68 26.70 1.73
C ASN A 332 -24.62 25.28 1.17
N LEU A 333 -24.36 25.19 -0.12
CA LEU A 333 -24.03 23.97 -0.84
C LEU A 333 -22.53 23.96 -1.13
N TYR A 334 -21.91 22.78 -0.95
CA TYR A 334 -20.48 22.57 -1.18
C TYR A 334 -20.26 21.39 -2.10
N TYR A 335 -19.17 21.45 -2.86
CA TYR A 335 -18.71 20.37 -3.71
C TYR A 335 -17.28 20.00 -3.38
N PHE A 336 -17.03 18.71 -3.21
CA PHE A 336 -15.70 18.18 -2.95
C PHE A 336 -15.09 17.68 -4.25
N HIS A 337 -13.94 18.24 -4.60
CA HIS A 337 -13.19 17.90 -5.79
C HIS A 337 -11.87 17.21 -5.41
N ALA A 338 -11.66 15.99 -5.90
CA ALA A 338 -10.45 15.23 -5.69
C ALA A 338 -9.76 14.94 -7.03
N TYR A 339 -8.48 15.26 -7.13
CA TYR A 339 -7.69 15.03 -8.34
C TYR A 339 -6.22 14.77 -8.06
N ASP A 340 -5.57 14.07 -8.98
CA ASP A 340 -4.15 13.78 -8.96
C ASP A 340 -3.39 14.75 -9.87
N VAL A 341 -2.28 15.27 -9.37
CA VAL A 341 -1.34 16.08 -10.17
C VAL A 341 -0.17 15.18 -10.57
N TRP A 342 0.05 15.06 -11.87
CA TRP A 342 1.11 14.22 -12.43
C TRP A 342 2.25 15.08 -12.96
N ARG A 343 3.49 14.71 -12.61
CA ARG A 343 4.68 15.28 -13.22
C ARG A 343 4.78 14.80 -14.67
N ARG A 344 4.90 15.74 -15.58
CA ARG A 344 5.06 15.46 -17.02
C ARG A 344 6.36 16.08 -17.50
N SER A 345 7.48 15.50 -17.11
CA SER A 345 8.78 15.88 -17.65
C SER A 345 9.40 14.73 -18.42
N ARG A 346 10.37 15.04 -19.30
CA ARG A 346 11.09 14.01 -20.07
C ARG A 346 11.81 13.00 -19.18
N TYR A 347 12.10 13.36 -17.94
CA TYR A 347 12.93 12.58 -17.01
C TYR A 347 12.19 12.17 -15.72
N ASP A 348 10.98 12.69 -15.49
CA ASP A 348 10.21 12.40 -14.28
C ASP A 348 8.73 12.37 -14.59
N ASN A 349 8.22 11.16 -14.78
CA ASN A 349 6.80 10.88 -14.98
C ASN A 349 6.29 10.15 -13.73
N GLY A 350 5.64 10.87 -12.85
CA GLY A 350 5.10 10.28 -11.62
C GLY A 350 4.01 11.14 -11.01
N LEU A 351 3.36 10.59 -10.00
CA LEU A 351 2.41 11.34 -9.20
C LEU A 351 3.16 12.39 -8.38
N ASP A 352 2.83 13.67 -8.59
CA ASP A 352 3.39 14.79 -7.83
C ASP A 352 2.66 15.03 -6.52
N SER A 353 1.34 15.15 -6.61
CA SER A 353 0.50 15.32 -5.43
C SER A 353 -0.91 14.76 -5.65
N ARG A 354 -1.54 14.45 -4.53
CA ARG A 354 -2.98 14.19 -4.44
C ARG A 354 -3.66 15.36 -3.78
N ASN A 355 -4.69 15.85 -4.40
CA ASN A 355 -5.39 17.03 -3.95
C ASN A 355 -6.84 16.71 -3.60
N THR A 356 -7.35 17.37 -2.58
CA THR A 356 -8.78 17.45 -2.27
C THR A 356 -9.12 18.92 -2.02
N GLU A 357 -10.12 19.42 -2.73
CA GLU A 357 -10.57 20.80 -2.62
C GLU A 357 -12.04 20.83 -2.24
N ILE A 358 -12.44 21.81 -1.43
CA ILE A 358 -13.83 22.06 -1.07
C ILE A 358 -14.22 23.41 -1.65
N TYR A 359 -15.20 23.36 -2.53
CA TYR A 359 -15.78 24.54 -3.18
C TYR A 359 -17.10 24.91 -2.55
N SER A 360 -17.31 26.20 -2.30
CA SER A 360 -18.64 26.73 -2.02
C SER A 360 -19.37 27.05 -3.33
N LEU A 361 -20.58 26.58 -3.45
CA LEU A 361 -21.50 26.87 -4.56
C LEU A 361 -22.51 27.96 -4.21
N GLY A 362 -22.37 28.56 -3.02
CA GLY A 362 -23.26 29.58 -2.48
C GLY A 362 -24.48 28.98 -1.79
N LYS A 363 -25.56 29.75 -1.68
CA LYS A 363 -26.74 29.38 -0.91
C LYS A 363 -27.38 28.11 -1.44
N LYS A 364 -27.66 27.15 -0.55
CA LYS A 364 -28.31 25.87 -0.92
C LYS A 364 -29.68 26.06 -1.54
N THR A 365 -30.41 27.12 -1.14
CA THR A 365 -31.73 27.44 -1.67
C THR A 365 -31.73 27.82 -3.14
N ASP A 366 -30.60 28.21 -3.70
CA ASP A 366 -30.45 28.57 -5.10
C ASP A 366 -30.36 27.34 -6.03
N TRP A 367 -30.07 26.19 -5.45
CA TRP A 367 -29.81 24.95 -6.17
C TRP A 367 -30.95 23.95 -6.02
N LYS A 368 -31.31 23.30 -7.13
CA LYS A 368 -32.29 22.21 -7.15
C LYS A 368 -31.70 21.03 -7.88
N LYS A 369 -31.64 19.89 -7.23
CA LYS A 369 -31.36 18.60 -7.91
C LYS A 369 -32.55 18.24 -8.78
N ILE A 370 -32.33 18.00 -10.05
CA ILE A 370 -33.38 17.67 -11.03
C ILE A 370 -33.50 16.16 -11.16
N GLU A 371 -32.36 15.48 -11.43
CA GLU A 371 -32.32 14.03 -11.63
C GLU A 371 -30.93 13.48 -11.39
N ASP A 372 -30.84 12.18 -11.13
CA ASP A 372 -29.61 11.41 -11.13
C ASP A 372 -29.35 10.86 -12.53
N THR A 373 -28.07 10.76 -12.91
CA THR A 373 -27.60 10.09 -14.12
C THR A 373 -26.73 8.90 -13.70
N SER A 374 -26.30 8.08 -14.64
CA SER A 374 -25.46 6.91 -14.35
C SER A 374 -24.14 7.25 -13.64
N TYR A 375 -23.63 8.48 -13.79
CA TYR A 375 -22.31 8.89 -13.29
C TYR A 375 -22.29 10.30 -12.70
N GLY A 376 -23.42 10.76 -12.20
CA GLY A 376 -23.51 12.08 -11.61
C GLY A 376 -24.95 12.55 -11.43
N GLY A 377 -25.16 13.85 -11.47
CA GLY A 377 -26.49 14.43 -11.32
C GLY A 377 -26.67 15.73 -12.10
N ILE A 378 -27.90 15.96 -12.54
CA ILE A 378 -28.29 17.22 -13.18
C ILE A 378 -28.92 18.11 -12.12
N TRP A 379 -28.38 19.31 -12.03
CA TRP A 379 -28.81 20.34 -11.09
C TRP A 379 -29.22 21.59 -11.82
N GLN A 380 -30.03 22.42 -11.18
CA GLN A 380 -30.50 23.71 -11.71
C GLN A 380 -30.20 24.82 -10.71
N LYS A 381 -29.71 25.95 -11.23
CA LYS A 381 -29.58 27.22 -10.50
C LYS A 381 -30.13 28.34 -11.37
N GLY A 382 -31.22 28.97 -10.91
CA GLY A 382 -31.95 29.93 -11.74
C GLY A 382 -32.49 29.28 -13.02
N ASN A 383 -32.11 29.82 -14.18
CA ASN A 383 -32.49 29.31 -15.49
C ASN A 383 -31.39 28.47 -16.19
N LYS A 384 -30.28 28.17 -15.48
CA LYS A 384 -29.18 27.37 -15.98
C LYS A 384 -29.20 25.96 -15.43
N TYR A 385 -28.70 25.01 -16.22
CA TYR A 385 -28.50 23.63 -15.82
C TYR A 385 -27.03 23.32 -15.64
N TYR A 386 -26.75 22.41 -14.70
CA TYR A 386 -25.40 22.01 -14.34
C TYR A 386 -25.32 20.50 -14.24
N TYR A 387 -24.18 19.94 -14.63
CA TYR A 387 -23.85 18.56 -14.45
C TYR A 387 -22.79 18.43 -13.35
N PHE A 388 -23.10 17.66 -12.33
CA PHE A 388 -22.16 17.29 -11.26
C PHE A 388 -21.64 15.90 -11.57
N ASP A 389 -20.36 15.81 -11.91
CA ASP A 389 -19.74 14.55 -12.30
C ASP A 389 -19.34 13.75 -11.08
N ASP A 390 -19.71 12.47 -11.05
CA ASP A 390 -19.52 11.53 -9.93
C ASP A 390 -18.56 10.38 -10.27
N LEU A 391 -17.95 10.43 -11.45
CA LEU A 391 -17.08 9.36 -11.98
C LEU A 391 -15.75 9.20 -11.23
N GLY A 392 -15.43 10.13 -10.41
CA GLY A 392 -14.14 10.15 -9.77
C GLY A 392 -13.00 10.54 -10.72
N ILE A 393 -11.76 10.40 -10.24
CA ILE A 393 -10.58 10.74 -11.03
C ILE A 393 -10.44 9.74 -12.17
N SER A 394 -10.95 10.09 -13.36
CA SER A 394 -10.49 9.47 -14.59
C SER A 394 -9.40 10.35 -15.20
N GLN A 395 -8.43 9.77 -15.92
CA GLN A 395 -7.40 10.54 -16.63
C GLN A 395 -7.99 11.50 -17.70
N LEU A 396 -9.27 11.39 -18.00
CA LEU A 396 -9.95 12.11 -19.06
C LEU A 396 -10.98 13.12 -18.56
N ILE A 397 -11.54 12.89 -17.37
CA ILE A 397 -12.53 13.76 -16.75
C ILE A 397 -12.09 13.98 -15.29
N SER A 398 -11.88 15.21 -14.89
CA SER A 398 -11.76 15.57 -13.48
C SER A 398 -13.15 15.63 -12.88
N ASN A 399 -13.33 15.10 -11.66
CA ASN A 399 -14.55 15.32 -10.89
C ASN A 399 -14.78 16.81 -10.73
N THR A 400 -15.68 17.39 -11.50
CA THR A 400 -15.98 18.80 -11.43
C THR A 400 -17.43 19.06 -11.77
N ILE A 401 -17.83 20.30 -11.68
CA ILE A 401 -19.14 20.78 -12.04
C ILE A 401 -19.04 21.42 -13.41
N TYR A 402 -20.00 21.14 -14.29
CA TYR A 402 -20.08 21.71 -15.61
C TYR A 402 -21.38 22.45 -15.80
N GLU A 403 -21.34 23.64 -16.42
CA GLU A 403 -22.56 24.31 -16.96
C GLU A 403 -22.98 23.62 -18.27
N ILE A 404 -24.27 23.31 -18.40
CA ILE A 404 -24.86 22.71 -19.57
C ILE A 404 -25.39 23.85 -20.45
N THR A 405 -24.87 23.98 -21.67
CA THR A 405 -25.10 25.14 -22.53
C THR A 405 -26.38 25.04 -23.34
N ASP A 406 -26.86 23.81 -23.63
CA ASP A 406 -27.99 23.61 -24.50
C ASP A 406 -28.85 22.38 -24.14
N LYS A 407 -30.07 22.32 -24.65
CA LYS A 407 -31.02 21.23 -24.37
C LYS A 407 -30.63 19.88 -24.96
N GLU A 408 -29.87 19.86 -26.05
CA GLU A 408 -29.40 18.64 -26.69
C GLU A 408 -28.37 17.98 -25.82
N THR A 409 -27.41 18.76 -25.29
CA THR A 409 -26.42 18.31 -24.32
C THR A 409 -27.07 17.77 -23.06
N LEU A 410 -28.11 18.45 -22.55
CA LEU A 410 -28.89 17.98 -21.42
C LEU A 410 -29.53 16.60 -21.69
N ALA A 411 -30.08 16.39 -22.87
CA ALA A 411 -30.67 15.10 -23.23
C ALA A 411 -29.62 13.98 -23.35
N LEU A 412 -28.45 14.30 -23.91
CA LEU A 412 -27.34 13.33 -24.06
C LEU A 412 -26.77 12.88 -22.74
N LEU A 413 -26.68 13.77 -21.72
CA LEU A 413 -26.14 13.43 -20.41
C LEU A 413 -27.00 12.41 -19.63
N ARG A 414 -28.24 12.20 -20.06
CA ARG A 414 -29.15 11.22 -19.46
C ARG A 414 -28.85 9.79 -19.88
N ASP A 415 -28.23 9.58 -21.04
CA ASP A 415 -28.25 8.29 -21.70
C ASP A 415 -26.93 7.49 -21.72
N ASP A 416 -25.71 8.10 -21.74
CA ASP A 416 -24.47 7.29 -21.83
C ASP A 416 -23.18 8.01 -21.39
N TYR A 417 -22.27 7.25 -20.77
CA TYR A 417 -20.91 7.65 -20.36
C TYR A 417 -20.01 8.09 -21.52
N ASN A 418 -20.13 7.41 -22.68
CA ASN A 418 -19.33 7.74 -23.86
C ASN A 418 -19.71 9.10 -24.45
N ASN A 419 -20.98 9.46 -24.39
CA ASN A 419 -21.46 10.75 -24.86
C ASN A 419 -20.94 11.92 -24.01
N GLN A 420 -20.76 11.72 -22.70
CA GLN A 420 -20.20 12.73 -21.81
C GLN A 420 -18.75 13.11 -22.20
N ARG A 421 -17.92 12.13 -22.53
CA ARG A 421 -16.55 12.38 -23.02
C ARG A 421 -16.54 13.17 -24.32
N LEU A 422 -17.43 12.83 -25.25
CA LEU A 422 -17.57 13.55 -26.50
C LEU A 422 -18.03 14.99 -26.28
N LEU A 423 -18.95 15.22 -25.34
CA LEU A 423 -19.44 16.54 -24.99
C LEU A 423 -18.35 17.44 -24.38
N ILE A 424 -17.53 16.90 -23.49
CA ILE A 424 -16.38 17.63 -22.92
C ILE A 424 -15.35 17.92 -24.01
N ALA A 425 -15.03 16.93 -24.85
CA ALA A 425 -14.07 17.10 -25.94
C ALA A 425 -14.54 18.12 -26.98
N ASN A 426 -15.84 18.27 -27.14
CA ASN A 426 -16.48 19.24 -28.08
C ASN A 426 -16.80 20.59 -27.42
N GLU A 427 -16.29 20.87 -26.20
CA GLU A 427 -16.55 22.12 -25.48
C GLU A 427 -18.02 22.43 -25.19
N LYS A 428 -18.87 21.41 -25.20
CA LYS A 428 -20.32 21.54 -24.92
C LYS A 428 -20.62 21.64 -23.41
N LEU A 429 -19.66 21.23 -22.57
CA LEU A 429 -19.73 21.40 -21.11
C LEU A 429 -18.66 22.40 -20.67
N ILE A 430 -19.06 23.40 -19.94
CA ILE A 430 -18.14 24.43 -19.46
C ILE A 430 -17.84 24.15 -17.98
N PRO A 431 -16.58 23.89 -17.60
CA PRO A 431 -16.21 23.73 -16.20
C PRO A 431 -16.59 24.98 -15.41
N VAL A 432 -17.19 24.78 -14.24
CA VAL A 432 -17.55 25.85 -13.31
C VAL A 432 -16.45 25.99 -12.27
N GLU A 433 -15.87 27.15 -12.17
CA GLU A 433 -14.97 27.51 -11.08
C GLU A 433 -15.80 27.98 -9.87
N GLY A 434 -15.69 27.25 -8.77
CA GLY A 434 -16.30 27.62 -7.50
C GLY A 434 -15.34 28.42 -6.62
N ASP A 435 -15.86 28.94 -5.50
CA ASP A 435 -15.04 29.59 -4.47
C ASP A 435 -14.39 28.53 -3.57
N ILE A 436 -13.06 28.38 -3.68
CA ILE A 436 -12.30 27.40 -2.91
C ILE A 436 -12.25 27.82 -1.45
N LYS A 437 -12.88 27.01 -0.59
CA LYS A 437 -12.86 27.22 0.87
C LYS A 437 -11.71 26.51 1.55
N LEU A 438 -11.31 25.37 0.99
CA LEU A 438 -10.23 24.56 1.54
C LEU A 438 -9.50 23.82 0.44
N LYS A 439 -8.18 23.66 0.61
CA LYS A 439 -7.35 22.87 -0.27
C LYS A 439 -6.39 22.01 0.54
N ILE A 440 -6.47 20.69 0.36
CA ILE A 440 -5.52 19.69 0.87
C ILE A 440 -4.61 19.29 -0.28
N VAL A 441 -3.30 19.34 -0.07
CA VAL A 441 -2.29 18.92 -1.03
C VAL A 441 -1.27 18.03 -0.32
N VAL A 442 -1.32 16.74 -0.60
CA VAL A 442 -0.30 15.80 -0.12
C VAL A 442 0.67 15.52 -1.26
N LYS A 443 1.89 16.04 -1.11
CA LYS A 443 2.97 15.82 -2.08
C LYS A 443 3.57 14.44 -1.88
N ARG A 444 3.63 13.65 -2.93
CA ARG A 444 4.39 12.40 -2.90
C ARG A 444 5.88 12.69 -3.00
N GLY A 445 6.65 12.10 -2.06
CA GLY A 445 8.09 12.06 -2.15
C GLY A 445 8.50 11.44 -3.49
N GLY A 446 9.05 12.24 -4.37
CA GLY A 446 9.43 11.76 -5.70
C GLY A 446 10.55 10.73 -5.61
N ALA A 447 10.75 9.97 -6.69
CA ALA A 447 11.93 9.16 -6.92
C ALA A 447 13.26 9.92 -6.77
N GLU A 448 13.21 11.25 -6.56
CA GLU A 448 14.36 12.10 -6.28
C GLU A 448 15.20 11.62 -5.09
N SER A 449 14.59 11.09 -4.03
CA SER A 449 15.39 10.59 -2.90
C SER A 449 16.18 9.35 -3.29
N PHE A 450 15.61 8.48 -4.12
CA PHE A 450 16.27 7.28 -4.63
C PHE A 450 17.40 7.66 -5.59
N PHE A 451 17.11 8.53 -6.57
CA PHE A 451 18.13 9.04 -7.51
C PHE A 451 19.21 9.86 -6.81
N ARG A 452 18.87 10.74 -5.86
CA ARG A 452 19.85 11.49 -5.07
C ARG A 452 20.78 10.57 -4.29
N THR A 453 20.24 9.55 -3.63
CA THR A 453 21.05 8.59 -2.87
C THR A 453 22.00 7.83 -3.80
N TYR A 454 21.55 7.37 -4.96
CA TYR A 454 22.41 6.71 -5.96
C TYR A 454 23.46 7.65 -6.54
N ILE A 455 23.12 8.90 -6.85
CA ILE A 455 24.06 9.90 -7.31
C ILE A 455 25.12 10.21 -6.25
N ILE A 456 24.74 10.33 -4.98
CA ILE A 456 25.67 10.57 -3.87
C ILE A 456 26.62 9.38 -3.70
N ILE A 457 26.13 8.15 -3.73
CA ILE A 457 26.95 6.93 -3.66
C ILE A 457 27.89 6.87 -4.85
N PHE A 458 27.40 7.17 -6.05
CA PHE A 458 28.22 7.20 -7.28
C PHE A 458 29.32 8.26 -7.20
N ILE A 459 29.01 9.48 -6.77
CA ILE A 459 29.99 10.55 -6.56
C ILE A 459 31.04 10.15 -5.51
N ALA A 460 30.60 9.53 -4.40
CA ALA A 460 31.53 9.05 -3.37
C ALA A 460 32.50 7.98 -3.90
N LEU A 461 32.01 7.03 -4.69
CA LEU A 461 32.85 5.99 -5.33
C LEU A 461 33.85 6.59 -6.33
N VAL A 462 33.45 7.59 -7.12
CA VAL A 462 34.34 8.31 -8.05
C VAL A 462 35.42 9.08 -7.27
N ILE A 463 35.08 9.75 -6.17
CA ILE A 463 36.03 10.47 -5.31
C ILE A 463 37.04 9.50 -4.70
N VAL A 464 36.57 8.36 -4.14
CA VAL A 464 37.43 7.34 -3.54
C VAL A 464 38.37 6.74 -4.58
N GLY A 465 37.87 6.45 -5.78
CA GLY A 465 38.71 5.98 -6.92
C GLY A 465 39.76 7.00 -7.35
N ALA A 466 39.41 8.26 -7.46
CA ALA A 466 40.32 9.34 -7.80
C ALA A 466 41.40 9.57 -6.72
N LEU A 467 41.03 9.51 -5.45
CA LEU A 467 41.96 9.58 -4.32
C LEU A 467 42.92 8.39 -4.29
N HIS A 468 42.42 7.18 -4.56
CA HIS A 468 43.29 5.99 -4.64
C HIS A 468 44.33 6.10 -5.76
N ILE A 469 43.92 6.55 -6.93
CA ILE A 469 44.84 6.80 -8.05
C ILE A 469 45.86 7.89 -7.72
N HIS A 470 45.43 8.97 -7.08
CA HIS A 470 46.31 10.06 -6.67
C HIS A 470 47.37 9.62 -5.63
N LEU A 471 46.96 8.81 -4.66
CA LEU A 471 47.85 8.28 -3.63
C LEU A 471 48.85 7.26 -4.20
N LYS A 472 48.42 6.47 -5.21
CA LYS A 472 49.32 5.50 -5.89
C LYS A 472 50.37 6.19 -6.78
N ASN A 473 50.07 7.37 -7.34
CA ASN A 473 51.00 8.16 -8.16
C ASN A 473 51.95 9.03 -7.32
N LYS A 474 51.80 9.10 -6.01
CA LYS A 474 52.70 9.79 -5.08
C LYS A 474 53.73 8.86 -4.40
N ARG A 475 53.59 7.56 -4.57
CA ARG A 475 54.55 6.55 -4.21
C ARG A 475 55.38 6.15 -5.44
#